data_ac0ac50c8c4c6b12e60563f4545987b5
#
_entry.id   ac0ac50c8c4c6b12e60563f4545987b5
#
_cell.length_a   1.000
_cell.length_b   1.000
_cell.length_c   1.000
_cell.angle_alpha   90.00
_cell.angle_beta   90.00
_cell.angle_gamma   90.00
#
_symmetry.space_group_name_H-M   'P 1'
#
loop_
_entity.id
_entity.type
_entity.pdbx_description
1 polymer ?
#
loop_
_entity_poly.entity_id
_entity_poly.type
_entity_poly.pdbx_seq_one_letter_code
_entity_poly.pdbx_strand_id
1 'polypeptide(L)'
;VTCVQVGDTVQAGQVLLGGVADSPRGCRYMRAHGRIRARTWYCWTVPVPLDVCEKTGEEGAVTRVAVDIGRQRIKLYAGGSVLPVDCDKITEYRGLRLPFGLRLPVTLAVERTVTHTVYDGRRAEDDARAEGERQLLAQLRQTIGEDGAILQTDVSARRQGAYLMVTLRAEC
;
A
#
# COMPACT_ATOMS: atom_id res chain seq x y z
N VAL A 1 -24.58 -3.92 -32.71
CA VAL A 1 -23.64 -3.75 -33.84
C VAL A 1 -22.24 -3.68 -33.24
N THR A 2 -21.31 -4.49 -33.78
CA THR A 2 -19.88 -4.41 -33.42
C THR A 2 -19.25 -3.21 -34.16
N CYS A 3 -18.55 -2.35 -33.39
CA CYS A 3 -17.86 -1.18 -33.95
C CYS A 3 -16.37 -1.48 -34.21
N VAL A 4 -15.92 -2.69 -33.88
CA VAL A 4 -14.52 -3.14 -34.02
C VAL A 4 -14.47 -4.55 -34.59
N GLN A 5 -13.35 -4.89 -35.24
CA GLN A 5 -13.07 -6.20 -35.79
C GLN A 5 -11.83 -6.81 -35.14
N VAL A 6 -11.64 -8.12 -35.34
CA VAL A 6 -10.43 -8.80 -34.86
C VAL A 6 -9.20 -8.25 -35.58
N GLY A 7 -8.22 -7.78 -34.82
CA GLY A 7 -7.00 -7.12 -35.32
C GLY A 7 -7.00 -5.60 -35.20
N ASP A 8 -8.12 -5.00 -34.85
CA ASP A 8 -8.18 -3.54 -34.63
C ASP A 8 -7.45 -3.14 -33.36
N THR A 9 -6.79 -1.98 -33.42
CA THR A 9 -6.22 -1.34 -32.23
C THR A 9 -7.28 -0.44 -31.61
N VAL A 10 -7.51 -0.59 -30.31
CA VAL A 10 -8.53 0.16 -29.56
C VAL A 10 -7.90 1.02 -28.46
N GLN A 11 -8.58 2.09 -28.10
CA GLN A 11 -8.15 3.01 -27.03
C GLN A 11 -9.15 3.03 -25.87
N ALA A 12 -8.67 3.41 -24.69
CA ALA A 12 -9.53 3.58 -23.53
C ALA A 12 -10.64 4.62 -23.83
N GLY A 13 -11.90 4.27 -23.52
CA GLY A 13 -13.06 5.11 -23.79
C GLY A 13 -13.69 4.94 -25.17
N GLN A 14 -13.09 4.17 -26.08
CA GLN A 14 -13.65 3.87 -27.38
C GLN A 14 -14.89 2.96 -27.27
N VAL A 15 -15.94 3.27 -28.03
CA VAL A 15 -17.14 2.43 -28.08
C VAL A 15 -16.85 1.20 -28.96
N LEU A 16 -16.88 0.03 -28.35
CA LEU A 16 -16.60 -1.24 -29.02
C LEU A 16 -17.88 -1.97 -29.49
N LEU A 17 -18.98 -1.76 -28.74
CA LEU A 17 -20.29 -2.31 -29.10
C LEU A 17 -21.32 -1.18 -29.11
N GLY A 18 -21.93 -0.95 -30.25
CA GLY A 18 -22.98 0.05 -30.43
C GLY A 18 -24.38 -0.55 -30.26
N GLY A 19 -25.24 0.16 -29.52
CA GLY A 19 -26.66 -0.20 -29.34
C GLY A 19 -27.60 0.35 -30.41
N VAL A 20 -27.07 0.88 -31.50
CA VAL A 20 -27.87 1.43 -32.61
C VAL A 20 -27.74 0.50 -33.82
N ALA A 21 -28.85 -0.01 -34.31
CA ALA A 21 -28.92 -0.78 -35.54
C ALA A 21 -29.72 0.01 -36.59
N ASP A 22 -29.07 0.32 -37.68
CA ASP A 22 -29.73 0.92 -38.87
C ASP A 22 -30.51 -0.15 -39.63
N SER A 23 -31.77 0.16 -39.90
CA SER A 23 -32.68 -0.68 -40.68
C SER A 23 -33.32 0.16 -41.78
N PRO A 24 -33.74 -0.42 -42.89
CA PRO A 24 -34.50 0.28 -43.93
C PRO A 24 -35.79 0.97 -43.46
N ARG A 25 -36.25 0.61 -42.25
CA ARG A 25 -37.45 1.18 -41.59
C ARG A 25 -37.12 2.20 -40.47
N GLY A 26 -35.82 2.60 -40.36
CA GLY A 26 -35.34 3.56 -39.34
C GLY A 26 -34.38 2.95 -38.33
N CYS A 27 -33.76 3.79 -37.50
CA CYS A 27 -32.82 3.38 -36.42
C CYS A 27 -33.58 2.69 -35.29
N ARG A 28 -33.08 1.52 -34.85
CA ARG A 28 -33.54 0.83 -33.65
C ARG A 28 -32.48 0.94 -32.56
N TYR A 29 -32.90 1.37 -31.39
CA TYR A 29 -32.05 1.36 -30.19
C TYR A 29 -32.20 0.02 -29.47
N MET A 30 -31.07 -0.66 -29.25
CA MET A 30 -31.01 -1.97 -28.61
C MET A 30 -29.91 -1.98 -27.57
N ARG A 31 -30.11 -2.79 -26.52
CA ARG A 31 -29.05 -3.01 -25.54
C ARG A 31 -27.97 -3.91 -26.15
N ALA A 32 -26.75 -3.38 -26.26
CA ALA A 32 -25.62 -4.16 -26.77
C ALA A 32 -25.01 -4.97 -25.62
N HIS A 33 -24.81 -6.27 -25.87
CA HIS A 33 -24.09 -7.18 -24.97
C HIS A 33 -23.03 -7.93 -25.78
N GLY A 34 -21.82 -8.03 -25.21
CA GLY A 34 -20.75 -8.79 -25.81
C GLY A 34 -19.56 -8.97 -24.88
N ARG A 35 -18.72 -9.94 -25.19
CA ARG A 35 -17.42 -10.14 -24.53
C ARG A 35 -16.34 -9.84 -25.56
N ILE A 36 -15.42 -8.96 -25.16
CA ILE A 36 -14.28 -8.56 -25.99
C ILE A 36 -13.02 -8.94 -25.22
N ARG A 37 -12.08 -9.56 -25.93
CA ARG A 37 -10.73 -9.82 -25.43
C ARG A 37 -9.75 -8.99 -26.23
N ALA A 38 -8.87 -8.30 -25.55
CA ALA A 38 -7.83 -7.48 -26.15
C ALA A 38 -6.48 -7.79 -25.49
N ARG A 39 -5.41 -7.60 -26.26
CA ARG A 39 -4.06 -7.59 -25.67
C ARG A 39 -3.76 -6.20 -25.18
N THR A 40 -3.17 -6.13 -23.99
CA THR A 40 -2.76 -4.88 -23.35
C THR A 40 -1.30 -4.95 -22.94
N TRP A 41 -0.59 -3.85 -23.07
CA TRP A 41 0.81 -3.74 -22.68
C TRP A 41 0.95 -2.81 -21.50
N TYR A 42 1.66 -3.27 -20.49
CA TYR A 42 1.97 -2.50 -19.29
C TYR A 42 3.48 -2.30 -19.19
N CYS A 43 3.89 -1.11 -18.78
CA CYS A 43 5.28 -0.79 -18.50
C CYS A 43 5.32 0.04 -17.22
N TRP A 44 5.80 -0.56 -16.14
CA TRP A 44 5.90 0.09 -14.83
C TRP A 44 7.31 0.00 -14.27
N THR A 45 7.68 1.02 -13.52
CA THR A 45 8.98 1.08 -12.85
C THR A 45 8.78 1.40 -11.39
N VAL A 46 9.44 0.66 -10.50
CA VAL A 46 9.44 0.90 -9.07
C VAL A 46 10.87 1.15 -8.58
N PRO A 47 11.11 2.20 -7.78
CA PRO A 47 12.39 2.41 -7.10
C PRO A 47 12.46 1.53 -5.85
N VAL A 48 13.47 0.67 -5.74
CA VAL A 48 13.75 -0.12 -4.55
C VAL A 48 15.00 0.44 -3.88
N PRO A 49 14.94 0.86 -2.60
CA PRO A 49 16.12 1.36 -1.91
C PRO A 49 17.13 0.23 -1.66
N LEU A 50 18.41 0.52 -1.92
CA LEU A 50 19.51 -0.36 -1.60
C LEU A 50 20.01 -0.16 -0.18
N ASP A 51 19.91 1.06 0.35
CA ASP A 51 20.22 1.35 1.74
C ASP A 51 18.96 1.05 2.57
N VAL A 52 19.10 0.17 3.54
CA VAL A 52 17.99 -0.34 4.35
C VAL A 52 18.28 -0.05 5.80
N CYS A 53 17.34 0.67 6.42
CA CYS A 53 17.32 0.91 7.84
C CYS A 53 16.16 0.11 8.43
N GLU A 54 16.44 -1.05 9.00
CA GLU A 54 15.42 -1.95 9.54
C GLU A 54 15.51 -2.01 11.08
N LYS A 55 14.36 -1.95 11.72
CA LYS A 55 14.24 -2.21 13.15
C LYS A 55 14.32 -3.73 13.37
N THR A 56 15.42 -4.20 13.98
CA THR A 56 15.75 -5.63 14.00
C THR A 56 15.40 -6.32 15.31
N GLY A 57 14.96 -5.63 16.33
CA GLY A 57 14.59 -6.25 17.60
C GLY A 57 14.17 -5.23 18.64
N GLU A 58 13.47 -5.70 19.68
CA GLU A 58 13.15 -4.91 20.87
C GLU A 58 14.30 -5.07 21.87
N GLU A 59 15.06 -4.01 22.13
CA GLU A 59 16.10 -4.01 23.18
C GLU A 59 15.51 -3.86 24.58
N GLY A 60 14.37 -3.19 24.69
CA GLY A 60 13.71 -2.99 25.97
C GLY A 60 12.39 -2.24 25.85
N ALA A 61 11.52 -2.45 26.81
CA ALA A 61 10.28 -1.74 26.93
C ALA A 61 10.18 -1.07 28.30
N VAL A 62 9.92 0.23 28.33
CA VAL A 62 9.69 0.99 29.56
C VAL A 62 8.24 1.46 29.58
N THR A 63 7.53 1.10 30.64
CA THR A 63 6.16 1.58 30.87
C THR A 63 6.17 2.71 31.90
N ARG A 64 5.57 3.83 31.56
CA ARG A 64 5.42 5.01 32.41
C ARG A 64 3.94 5.29 32.60
N VAL A 65 3.56 5.64 33.83
CA VAL A 65 2.18 5.91 34.17
C VAL A 65 2.04 7.35 34.67
N ALA A 66 1.04 8.06 34.12
CA ALA A 66 0.67 9.38 34.61
C ALA A 66 -0.84 9.44 34.85
N VAL A 67 -1.27 10.30 35.72
CA VAL A 67 -2.68 10.57 36.03
C VAL A 67 -2.99 12.00 35.66
N ASP A 68 -3.96 12.19 34.76
CA ASP A 68 -4.49 13.49 34.37
C ASP A 68 -5.76 13.79 35.19
N ILE A 69 -5.75 14.86 35.97
CA ILE A 69 -6.89 15.34 36.76
C ILE A 69 -7.26 16.74 36.27
N GLY A 70 -8.33 16.85 35.48
CA GLY A 70 -8.68 18.10 34.85
C GLY A 70 -7.58 18.60 33.92
N ARG A 71 -6.90 19.70 34.34
CA ARG A 71 -5.78 20.30 33.55
C ARG A 71 -4.39 19.94 34.09
N GLN A 72 -4.32 19.19 35.18
CA GLN A 72 -3.05 18.83 35.82
C GLN A 72 -2.64 17.41 35.50
N ARG A 73 -1.36 17.21 35.12
CA ARG A 73 -0.75 15.91 34.92
C ARG A 73 0.19 15.57 36.05
N ILE A 74 -0.09 14.49 36.77
CA ILE A 74 0.75 13.93 37.84
C ILE A 74 1.49 12.73 37.29
N LYS A 75 2.81 12.83 37.18
CA LYS A 75 3.68 11.72 36.74
C LYS A 75 3.91 10.79 37.92
N LEU A 76 3.61 9.49 37.75
CA LEU A 76 3.83 8.45 38.75
C LEU A 76 5.17 7.72 38.53
N TYR A 77 6.10 8.36 37.86
CA TYR A 77 7.44 7.81 37.59
C TYR A 77 8.53 8.84 37.93
N ALA A 78 9.66 8.33 38.40
CA ALA A 78 10.87 9.13 38.61
C ALA A 78 11.74 9.02 37.35
N GLY A 79 12.23 10.15 36.85
CA GLY A 79 13.18 10.20 35.74
C GLY A 79 12.82 11.21 34.66
N GLY A 80 13.82 11.60 33.88
CA GLY A 80 13.69 12.56 32.77
C GLY A 80 12.99 11.99 31.52
N SER A 81 12.55 12.90 30.65
CA SER A 81 11.92 12.56 29.37
C SER A 81 12.91 12.30 28.23
N VAL A 82 14.15 11.91 28.52
CA VAL A 82 15.10 11.60 27.44
C VAL A 82 14.64 10.29 26.82
N LEU A 83 14.07 10.41 25.63
CA LEU A 83 13.73 9.28 24.79
C LEU A 83 14.96 8.89 23.97
N PRO A 84 15.29 7.60 23.88
CA PRO A 84 16.28 7.13 22.90
C PRO A 84 15.88 7.56 21.48
N VAL A 85 16.87 7.73 20.60
CA VAL A 85 16.62 8.19 19.23
C VAL A 85 15.76 7.17 18.47
N ASP A 86 15.97 5.88 18.73
CA ASP A 86 15.31 4.78 18.03
C ASP A 86 14.27 4.09 18.92
N CYS A 87 13.19 4.81 19.24
CA CYS A 87 12.13 4.26 20.07
C CYS A 87 10.74 4.57 19.51
N ASP A 88 9.84 3.62 19.70
CA ASP A 88 8.41 3.80 19.45
C ASP A 88 7.71 4.10 20.78
N LYS A 89 6.91 5.17 20.79
CA LYS A 89 6.14 5.58 21.95
C LYS A 89 4.65 5.41 21.67
N ILE A 90 3.99 4.59 22.47
CA ILE A 90 2.54 4.39 22.44
C ILE A 90 1.97 4.94 23.74
N THR A 91 0.97 5.80 23.65
CA THR A 91 0.28 6.34 24.82
C THR A 91 -1.18 5.94 24.79
N GLU A 92 -1.61 5.21 25.81
CA GLU A 92 -3.02 4.82 26.00
C GLU A 92 -3.64 5.68 27.10
N TYR A 93 -4.85 6.18 26.84
CA TYR A 93 -5.61 6.96 27.82
C TYR A 93 -6.82 6.16 28.29
N ARG A 94 -6.93 5.92 29.59
CA ARG A 94 -8.05 5.21 30.22
C ARG A 94 -8.76 6.11 31.21
N GLY A 95 -9.98 6.55 30.86
CA GLY A 95 -10.84 7.31 31.78
C GLY A 95 -11.38 6.44 32.90
N LEU A 96 -11.32 6.92 34.13
CA LEU A 96 -11.85 6.22 35.30
C LEU A 96 -13.37 6.37 35.35
N ARG A 97 -14.06 5.24 35.50
CA ARG A 97 -15.51 5.16 35.72
C ARG A 97 -15.76 4.42 37.01
N LEU A 98 -16.60 5.01 37.86
CA LEU A 98 -17.09 4.34 39.07
C LEU A 98 -18.23 3.37 38.73
N PRO A 99 -18.50 2.38 39.64
CA PRO A 99 -19.76 1.64 39.63
C PRO A 99 -20.91 2.65 39.58
N PHE A 100 -22.01 2.34 38.89
CA PHE A 100 -23.13 3.23 38.62
C PHE A 100 -22.94 4.25 37.48
N GLY A 101 -21.89 4.12 36.66
CA GLY A 101 -21.72 4.89 35.43
C GLY A 101 -21.19 6.32 35.62
N LEU A 102 -20.85 6.75 36.84
CA LEU A 102 -20.26 8.06 37.09
C LEU A 102 -18.84 8.13 36.50
N ARG A 103 -18.62 9.08 35.60
CA ARG A 103 -17.28 9.36 35.04
C ARG A 103 -16.56 10.37 35.91
N LEU A 104 -15.38 9.99 36.40
CA LEU A 104 -14.51 10.92 37.08
C LEU A 104 -13.72 11.74 36.05
N PRO A 105 -13.40 13.02 36.38
CA PRO A 105 -12.51 13.84 35.55
C PRO A 105 -11.03 13.43 35.75
N VAL A 106 -10.78 12.12 35.76
CA VAL A 106 -9.48 11.51 35.97
C VAL A 106 -9.20 10.54 34.82
N THR A 107 -8.08 10.72 34.20
CA THR A 107 -7.63 9.85 33.10
C THR A 107 -6.24 9.28 33.43
N LEU A 108 -6.12 7.98 33.36
CA LEU A 108 -4.85 7.28 33.45
C LEU A 108 -4.19 7.29 32.09
N ALA A 109 -2.99 7.86 31.99
CA ALA A 109 -2.15 7.82 30.80
C ALA A 109 -1.05 6.78 31.02
N VAL A 110 -1.06 5.73 30.21
CA VAL A 110 -0.03 4.69 30.20
C VAL A 110 0.82 4.88 28.95
N GLU A 111 2.07 5.26 29.14
CA GLU A 111 3.05 5.44 28.07
C GLU A 111 3.96 4.21 28.02
N ARG A 112 3.94 3.49 26.91
CA ARG A 112 4.87 2.40 26.63
C ARG A 112 5.88 2.90 25.61
N THR A 113 7.14 2.90 25.98
CA THR A 113 8.26 3.20 25.09
C THR A 113 9.04 1.92 24.84
N VAL A 114 9.15 1.55 23.56
CA VAL A 114 9.90 0.37 23.11
C VAL A 114 11.13 0.88 22.35
N THR A 115 12.30 0.49 22.81
CA THR A 115 13.57 0.79 22.12
C THR A 115 13.89 -0.33 21.15
N HIS A 116 14.26 0.02 19.93
CA HIS A 116 14.62 -0.92 18.88
C HIS A 116 16.09 -0.83 18.54
N THR A 117 16.69 -1.98 18.26
CA THR A 117 17.99 -2.02 17.58
C THR A 117 17.76 -1.71 16.10
N VAL A 118 18.47 -0.72 15.59
CA VAL A 118 18.40 -0.34 14.17
C VAL A 118 19.56 -0.98 13.44
N TYR A 119 19.26 -1.74 12.42
CA TYR A 119 20.25 -2.26 11.50
C TYR A 119 20.32 -1.36 10.27
N ASP A 120 21.46 -0.66 10.13
CA ASP A 120 21.81 0.07 8.92
C ASP A 120 22.63 -0.85 8.03
N GLY A 121 22.01 -1.32 6.97
CA GLY A 121 22.61 -2.26 6.06
C GLY A 121 22.40 -1.88 4.60
N ARG A 122 23.14 -2.54 3.74
CA ARG A 122 22.94 -2.44 2.30
C ARG A 122 22.37 -3.75 1.79
N ARG A 123 21.23 -3.65 1.12
CA ARG A 123 20.58 -4.79 0.45
C ARG A 123 21.37 -5.16 -0.80
N ALA A 124 21.51 -6.46 -1.06
CA ALA A 124 22.08 -6.92 -2.33
C ALA A 124 21.18 -6.51 -3.51
N GLU A 125 21.80 -6.24 -4.66
CA GLU A 125 21.04 -5.81 -5.86
C GLU A 125 20.07 -6.89 -6.34
N ASP A 126 20.45 -8.16 -6.18
CA ASP A 126 19.58 -9.30 -6.55
C ASP A 126 18.34 -9.38 -5.65
N ASP A 127 18.49 -9.14 -4.34
CA ASP A 127 17.36 -9.10 -3.39
C ASP A 127 16.44 -7.91 -3.66
N ALA A 128 17.02 -6.75 -3.97
CA ALA A 128 16.27 -5.56 -4.35
C ALA A 128 15.50 -5.77 -5.66
N ARG A 129 16.12 -6.46 -6.64
CA ARG A 129 15.46 -6.82 -7.90
C ARG A 129 14.28 -7.76 -7.66
N ALA A 130 14.48 -8.81 -6.86
CA ALA A 130 13.42 -9.77 -6.54
C ALA A 130 12.25 -9.11 -5.79
N GLU A 131 12.53 -8.16 -4.90
CA GLU A 131 11.50 -7.38 -4.21
C GLU A 131 10.72 -6.49 -5.16
N GLY A 132 11.41 -5.75 -6.05
CA GLY A 132 10.76 -4.90 -7.05
C GLY A 132 9.91 -5.71 -8.04
N GLU A 133 10.40 -6.85 -8.49
CA GLU A 133 9.67 -7.77 -9.35
C GLU A 133 8.39 -8.28 -8.67
N ARG A 134 8.47 -8.69 -7.41
CA ARG A 134 7.33 -9.14 -6.62
C ARG A 134 6.26 -8.07 -6.50
N GLN A 135 6.65 -6.84 -6.20
CA GLN A 135 5.73 -5.69 -6.08
C GLN A 135 5.03 -5.39 -7.42
N LEU A 136 5.80 -5.36 -8.51
CA LEU A 136 5.27 -5.08 -9.84
C LEU A 136 4.34 -6.19 -10.35
N LEU A 137 4.66 -7.46 -10.10
CA LEU A 137 3.80 -8.59 -10.45
C LEU A 137 2.51 -8.61 -9.62
N ALA A 138 2.57 -8.25 -8.34
CA ALA A 138 1.37 -8.12 -7.51
C ALA A 138 0.45 -7.01 -8.03
N GLN A 139 1.01 -5.85 -8.40
CA GLN A 139 0.28 -4.74 -8.98
C GLN A 139 -0.33 -5.12 -10.34
N LEU A 140 0.42 -5.85 -11.19
CA LEU A 140 -0.07 -6.33 -12.47
C LEU A 140 -1.28 -7.24 -12.29
N ARG A 141 -1.19 -8.24 -11.41
CA ARG A 141 -2.31 -9.15 -11.10
C ARG A 141 -3.55 -8.42 -10.62
N GLN A 142 -3.36 -7.41 -9.76
CA GLN A 142 -4.46 -6.58 -9.28
C GLN A 142 -5.11 -5.78 -10.42
N THR A 143 -4.32 -5.31 -11.38
CA THR A 143 -4.81 -4.48 -12.50
C THR A 143 -5.56 -5.30 -13.55
N ILE A 144 -5.05 -6.48 -13.91
CA ILE A 144 -5.68 -7.34 -14.92
C ILE A 144 -6.91 -8.09 -14.38
N GLY A 145 -7.04 -8.23 -13.05
CA GLY A 145 -8.14 -8.95 -12.41
C GLY A 145 -8.07 -10.47 -12.60
N GLU A 146 -9.15 -11.16 -12.19
CA GLU A 146 -9.22 -12.64 -12.24
C GLU A 146 -9.37 -13.19 -13.67
N ASP A 147 -9.97 -12.42 -14.58
CA ASP A 147 -10.21 -12.84 -15.98
C ASP A 147 -9.01 -12.57 -16.90
N GLY A 148 -8.01 -11.84 -16.44
CA GLY A 148 -6.82 -11.48 -17.19
C GLY A 148 -5.76 -12.59 -17.15
N ALA A 149 -5.04 -12.77 -18.27
CA ALA A 149 -3.93 -13.70 -18.36
C ALA A 149 -2.65 -12.96 -18.74
N ILE A 150 -1.58 -13.23 -18.01
CA ILE A 150 -0.24 -12.72 -18.35
C ILE A 150 0.32 -13.63 -19.44
N LEU A 151 0.62 -13.05 -20.59
CA LEU A 151 1.16 -13.77 -21.75
C LEU A 151 2.69 -13.77 -21.73
N GLN A 152 3.27 -12.60 -21.48
CA GLN A 152 4.72 -12.43 -21.44
C GLN A 152 5.10 -11.35 -20.44
N THR A 153 6.22 -11.55 -19.75
CA THR A 153 6.83 -10.55 -18.86
C THR A 153 8.32 -10.43 -19.15
N ASP A 154 8.81 -9.21 -19.11
CA ASP A 154 10.24 -8.88 -19.16
C ASP A 154 10.58 -7.95 -18.00
N VAL A 155 11.61 -8.30 -17.22
CA VAL A 155 12.04 -7.55 -16.04
C VAL A 155 13.47 -7.08 -16.22
N SER A 156 13.67 -5.79 -16.22
CA SER A 156 14.98 -5.15 -16.25
C SER A 156 15.23 -4.34 -14.98
N ALA A 157 16.46 -4.28 -14.53
CA ALA A 157 16.86 -3.49 -13.39
C ALA A 157 18.05 -2.60 -13.73
N ARG A 158 18.01 -1.34 -13.25
CA ARG A 158 19.08 -0.37 -13.44
C ARG A 158 19.32 0.39 -12.13
N ARG A 159 20.59 0.41 -11.70
CA ARG A 159 20.96 1.19 -10.52
C ARG A 159 21.00 2.68 -10.81
N GLN A 160 20.39 3.47 -9.92
CA GLN A 160 20.37 4.91 -9.95
C GLN A 160 20.62 5.46 -8.53
N GLY A 161 21.90 5.74 -8.23
CA GLY A 161 22.30 6.22 -6.90
C GLY A 161 22.07 5.16 -5.80
N ALA A 162 21.28 5.52 -4.78
CA ALA A 162 20.90 4.66 -3.66
C ALA A 162 19.70 3.73 -3.97
N TYR A 163 19.15 3.79 -5.18
CA TYR A 163 17.99 2.99 -5.58
C TYR A 163 18.31 2.06 -6.74
N LEU A 164 17.64 0.92 -6.76
CA LEU A 164 17.53 0.04 -7.91
C LEU A 164 16.17 0.29 -8.58
N MET A 165 16.20 0.81 -9.81
CA MET A 165 14.99 1.01 -10.62
C MET A 165 14.65 -0.29 -11.31
N VAL A 166 13.59 -0.96 -10.86
CA VAL A 166 13.10 -2.20 -11.46
C VAL A 166 11.94 -1.89 -12.39
N THR A 167 12.07 -2.29 -13.64
CA THR A 167 11.06 -2.06 -14.69
C THR A 167 10.49 -3.38 -15.15
N LEU A 168 9.19 -3.52 -15.08
CA LEU A 168 8.40 -4.62 -15.62
C LEU A 168 7.72 -4.17 -16.92
N ARG A 169 7.88 -4.96 -17.97
CA ARG A 169 7.08 -4.89 -19.18
C ARG A 169 6.26 -6.15 -19.29
N ALA A 170 4.98 -6.03 -19.47
CA ALA A 170 4.08 -7.17 -19.54
C ALA A 170 3.10 -7.04 -20.71
N GLU A 171 2.84 -8.17 -21.36
CA GLU A 171 1.74 -8.36 -22.30
C GLU A 171 0.70 -9.26 -21.63
N CYS A 172 -0.56 -8.79 -21.61
CA CYS A 172 -1.68 -9.47 -20.96
C CYS A 172 -2.86 -9.64 -21.91
#